data_9721d2ea630b19a118bffacb1c0d8b3f
#
_entry.id   9721d2ea630b19a118bffacb1c0d8b3f
#
_cell.length_a   1.000
_cell.length_b   1.000
_cell.length_c   1.000
_cell.angle_alpha   90.00
_cell.angle_beta   90.00
_cell.angle_gamma   90.00
#
_symmetry.space_group_name_H-M   'P 1'
#
loop_
_entity.id
_entity.type
_entity.pdbx_description
1 polymer ?
#
loop_
_entity_poly.entity_id
_entity_poly.type
_entity_poly.pdbx_seq_one_letter_code
_entity_poly.pdbx_strand_id
1 'polypeptide(L)'
;MTGVQTCALPILIENNQTHEVSLRDPEGKNYLNVYFPEAPLFGLWSAEKKNAPYAAIEPWFGRCDKEDFNGSLEEREWGHALAQGACFQAAYTIEIAGED
;
A
#
# COMPACT_ATOMS: atom_id res chain seq x y z
N MET A 1 -1.91 -23.92 11.86
CA MET A 1 -1.82 -23.52 11.25
C MET A 1 -1.66 -23.32 10.32
N THR A 2 -1.58 -23.03 9.92
CA THR A 2 -1.57 -23.16 8.94
C THR A 2 -0.73 -22.51 8.09
N GLY A 3 -0.50 -22.80 6.95
CA GLY A 3 0.42 -22.35 6.02
C GLY A 3 0.37 -20.92 5.69
N VAL A 4 -0.66 -20.32 6.16
CA VAL A 4 -0.82 -18.91 5.90
C VAL A 4 0.34 -18.10 6.42
N GLN A 5 0.89 -18.57 7.50
CA GLN A 5 1.97 -17.82 8.12
C GLN A 5 3.26 -17.87 7.34
N THR A 6 3.31 -18.65 6.29
CA THR A 6 4.53 -18.68 5.51
C THR A 6 4.67 -17.47 4.61
N CYS A 7 3.63 -16.67 4.46
CA CYS A 7 3.70 -15.47 3.64
C CYS A 7 4.10 -14.29 4.50
N ALA A 8 5.01 -13.50 4.00
CA ALA A 8 5.36 -12.26 4.67
C ALA A 8 4.19 -11.31 4.62
N LEU A 9 3.92 -10.65 5.72
CA LEU A 9 2.92 -9.60 5.74
C LEU A 9 3.54 -8.32 5.20
N PRO A 10 2.76 -7.47 4.56
CA PRO A 10 3.28 -6.18 4.11
C PRO A 10 3.75 -5.34 5.28
N ILE A 11 4.78 -4.57 5.05
CA ILE A 11 5.15 -3.52 5.99
C ILE A 11 4.20 -2.36 5.72
N LEU A 12 3.48 -1.94 6.74
CA LEU A 12 2.45 -0.92 6.58
C LEU A 12 2.95 0.42 7.07
N ILE A 13 2.88 1.42 6.22
CA ILE A 13 3.23 2.80 6.53
C ILE A 13 1.93 3.57 6.63
N GLU A 14 1.68 4.17 7.80
CA GLU A 14 0.37 4.76 8.10
C GLU A 14 0.46 6.24 8.34
N ASN A 15 -0.69 6.82 8.52
CA ASN A 15 -0.87 8.19 9.01
C ASN A 15 -0.31 9.25 8.07
N ASN A 16 -0.48 9.05 6.78
CA ASN A 16 -0.07 10.05 5.79
C ASN A 16 1.39 10.44 5.89
N GLN A 17 2.25 9.48 6.21
CA GLN A 17 3.66 9.78 6.41
C GLN A 17 4.38 10.12 5.13
N THR A 18 3.93 9.56 4.00
CA THR A 18 4.55 9.86 2.72
C THR A 18 3.57 9.55 1.61
N HIS A 19 3.78 10.17 0.46
CA HIS A 19 2.91 9.98 -0.69
C HIS A 19 3.71 9.71 -1.95
N GLU A 20 4.97 9.36 -1.79
CA GLU A 20 5.85 9.10 -2.92
C GLU A 20 6.88 8.06 -2.51
N VAL A 21 7.06 7.04 -3.35
CA VAL A 21 8.01 5.96 -3.10
C VAL A 21 8.72 5.66 -4.41
N SER A 22 10.02 5.43 -4.34
CA SER A 22 10.81 5.12 -5.54
C SER A 22 11.54 3.81 -5.34
N LEU A 23 11.76 3.11 -6.44
CA LEU A 23 12.68 1.99 -6.48
C LEU A 23 13.97 2.44 -7.13
N ARG A 24 15.08 2.02 -6.56
CA ARG A 24 16.40 2.37 -7.06
C ARG A 24 17.17 1.12 -7.41
N ASP A 25 18.04 1.25 -8.38
CA ASP A 25 18.94 0.16 -8.71
C ASP A 25 20.14 0.17 -7.73
N PRO A 26 21.01 -0.83 -7.82
CA PRO A 26 22.17 -0.89 -6.90
C PRO A 26 23.09 0.32 -6.98
N GLU A 27 23.09 1.06 -8.08
CA GLU A 27 23.91 2.26 -8.22
C GLU A 27 23.21 3.49 -7.66
N GLY A 28 21.97 3.34 -7.17
CA GLY A 28 21.26 4.45 -6.57
C GLY A 28 20.41 5.26 -7.54
N LYS A 29 20.25 4.78 -8.76
CA LYS A 29 19.44 5.48 -9.74
C LYS A 29 17.98 5.06 -9.61
N ASN A 30 17.09 6.05 -9.56
CA ASN A 30 15.66 5.76 -9.55
C ASN A 30 15.25 5.19 -10.90
N TYR A 31 14.53 4.07 -10.91
CA TYR A 31 13.99 3.56 -12.14
C TYR A 31 12.47 3.47 -12.12
N LEU A 32 11.87 3.66 -10.98
CA LEU A 32 10.41 3.65 -10.85
C LEU A 32 10.01 4.55 -9.71
N ASN A 33 9.03 5.40 -9.96
CA ASN A 33 8.48 6.26 -8.92
C ASN A 33 6.98 6.07 -8.87
N VAL A 34 6.43 5.99 -7.67
CA VAL A 34 4.99 5.86 -7.46
C VAL A 34 4.54 7.03 -6.61
N TYR A 35 3.54 7.75 -7.10
CA TYR A 35 2.98 8.92 -6.43
C TYR A 35 1.53 8.62 -6.07
N PHE A 36 1.19 8.75 -4.81
CA PHE A 36 -0.16 8.45 -4.34
C PHE A 36 -0.62 9.53 -3.38
N PRO A 37 -0.94 10.72 -3.90
CA PRO A 37 -1.24 11.86 -3.03
C PRO A 37 -2.48 11.66 -2.16
N GLU A 38 -3.36 10.76 -2.54
CA GLU A 38 -4.62 10.59 -1.84
C GLU A 38 -4.65 9.40 -0.90
N ALA A 39 -3.68 8.49 -1.00
CA ALA A 39 -3.70 7.31 -0.15
C ALA A 39 -3.07 7.61 1.19
N PRO A 40 -3.79 7.44 2.30
CA PRO A 40 -3.23 7.73 3.62
C PRO A 40 -2.28 6.66 4.12
N LEU A 41 -2.27 5.51 3.49
CA LEU A 41 -1.44 4.39 3.91
C LEU A 41 -0.79 3.77 2.69
N PHE A 42 0.30 3.06 2.88
CA PHE A 42 0.79 2.20 1.81
C PHE A 42 1.54 1.03 2.42
N GLY A 43 1.60 -0.04 1.65
CA GLY A 43 2.29 -1.24 2.08
C GLY A 43 3.46 -1.54 1.17
N LEU A 44 4.46 -2.19 1.73
CA LEU A 44 5.60 -2.72 0.99
C LEU A 44 5.67 -4.21 1.25
N TRP A 45 5.88 -4.99 0.19
CA TRP A 45 5.86 -6.42 0.33
C TRP A 45 6.77 -7.10 -0.68
N SER A 46 7.35 -8.19 -0.27
CA SER A 46 8.06 -9.09 -1.16
C SER A 46 7.94 -10.48 -0.56
N ALA A 47 8.12 -11.51 -1.36
CA ALA A 47 7.97 -12.87 -0.87
C ALA A 47 9.10 -13.19 0.10
N GLU A 48 8.71 -13.66 1.28
CA GLU A 48 9.64 -13.92 2.35
C GLU A 48 10.54 -15.12 2.01
N LYS A 49 11.82 -14.98 2.31
CA LYS A 49 12.77 -16.08 2.20
C LYS A 49 12.88 -16.66 0.80
N LYS A 50 12.44 -15.91 -0.17
CA LYS A 50 12.45 -16.40 -1.55
C LYS A 50 13.42 -15.64 -2.42
N ASN A 51 14.08 -14.62 -1.86
CA ASN A 51 14.96 -13.80 -2.69
C ASN A 51 14.25 -13.42 -3.98
N ALA A 52 12.99 -13.07 -3.87
CA ALA A 52 12.13 -12.83 -5.01
C ALA A 52 12.61 -11.62 -5.80
N PRO A 53 12.52 -11.67 -7.11
CA PRO A 53 13.02 -10.58 -7.95
C PRO A 53 12.00 -9.44 -8.10
N TYR A 54 11.24 -9.17 -7.07
CA TYR A 54 10.23 -8.09 -7.13
C TYR A 54 9.94 -7.55 -5.75
N ALA A 55 9.36 -6.36 -5.73
CA ALA A 55 8.78 -5.78 -4.54
C ALA A 55 7.45 -5.16 -4.95
N ALA A 56 6.48 -5.18 -4.06
CA ALA A 56 5.18 -4.57 -4.30
C ALA A 56 5.07 -3.28 -3.52
N ILE A 57 4.61 -2.24 -4.18
CA ILE A 57 4.29 -0.95 -3.58
C ILE A 57 2.79 -0.81 -3.70
N GLU A 58 2.10 -0.72 -2.58
CA GLU A 58 0.66 -0.84 -2.53
C GLU A 58 0.05 0.39 -1.86
N PRO A 59 -0.44 1.36 -2.61
CA PRO A 59 -1.20 2.46 -1.99
C PRO A 59 -2.52 1.90 -1.44
N TRP A 60 -2.84 2.25 -0.20
CA TRP A 60 -4.03 1.73 0.45
C TRP A 60 -4.93 2.88 0.87
N PHE A 61 -6.24 2.70 0.69
CA PHE A 61 -7.26 3.64 1.12
C PHE A 61 -8.04 3.10 2.32
N GLY A 62 -7.68 1.94 2.79
CA GLY A 62 -8.25 1.31 3.95
C GLY A 62 -7.40 0.14 4.33
N ARG A 63 -7.78 -0.52 5.41
CA ARG A 63 -7.03 -1.69 5.87
C ARG A 63 -7.94 -2.58 6.69
N CYS A 64 -7.46 -3.76 7.02
CA CYS A 64 -8.22 -4.69 7.82
C CYS A 64 -8.39 -4.17 9.25
N ASP A 65 -9.36 -4.73 9.94
CA ASP A 65 -9.59 -4.38 11.33
C ASP A 65 -8.47 -4.88 12.21
N LYS A 66 -8.30 -4.20 13.33
CA LYS A 66 -7.42 -4.71 14.37
C LYS A 66 -8.00 -5.99 14.94
N GLU A 67 -7.12 -6.81 15.49
CA GLU A 67 -7.51 -8.12 15.94
C GLU A 67 -8.62 -8.06 16.99
N ASP A 68 -8.60 -7.05 17.84
CA ASP A 68 -9.57 -6.93 18.92
C ASP A 68 -10.74 -6.01 18.57
N PHE A 69 -10.89 -5.65 17.32
CA PHE A 69 -11.99 -4.80 16.91
C PHE A 69 -13.31 -5.56 17.00
N ASN A 70 -14.30 -4.97 17.62
CA ASN A 70 -15.62 -5.57 17.73
C ASN A 70 -16.74 -4.55 17.52
N GLY A 71 -16.45 -3.48 16.84
CA GLY A 71 -17.44 -2.45 16.58
C GLY A 71 -18.26 -2.74 15.34
N SER A 72 -19.10 -1.79 14.98
CA SER A 72 -19.92 -1.90 13.78
C SER A 72 -19.11 -1.55 12.55
N LEU A 73 -19.68 -1.80 11.39
CA LEU A 73 -19.05 -1.45 10.14
C LEU A 73 -18.73 0.05 10.08
N GLU A 74 -19.63 0.86 10.58
CA GLU A 74 -19.44 2.30 10.54
C GLU A 74 -18.31 2.77 11.45
N GLU A 75 -17.96 1.99 12.45
CA GLU A 75 -16.93 2.36 13.40
C GLU A 75 -15.53 1.95 12.97
N ARG A 76 -15.40 1.26 11.84
CA ARG A 76 -14.11 0.79 11.38
C ARG A 76 -13.20 1.96 11.02
N GLU A 77 -11.92 1.83 11.39
CA GLU A 77 -10.91 2.79 10.95
C GLU A 77 -10.78 2.73 9.43
N TRP A 78 -10.64 3.88 8.82
CA TRP A 78 -10.40 3.99 7.38
C TRP A 78 -11.51 3.40 6.53
N GLY A 79 -12.71 3.32 7.07
CA GLY A 79 -13.83 2.90 6.29
C GLY A 79 -14.30 4.02 5.36
N HIS A 80 -15.02 3.66 4.33
CA HIS A 80 -15.53 4.59 3.34
C HIS A 80 -17.02 4.40 3.22
N ALA A 81 -17.75 5.50 3.21
CA ALA A 81 -19.20 5.46 3.04
C ALA A 81 -19.59 6.41 1.92
N LEU A 82 -20.52 5.96 1.09
CA LEU A 82 -20.98 6.78 -0.01
C LEU A 82 -22.48 6.94 0.12
N ALA A 83 -22.93 8.20 0.08
CA ALA A 83 -24.36 8.45 -0.02
C ALA A 83 -24.83 8.08 -1.42
N GLN A 84 -26.13 7.89 -1.54
CA GLN A 84 -26.72 7.59 -2.84
C GLN A 84 -26.37 8.70 -3.83
N GLY A 85 -25.89 8.31 -4.99
CA GLY A 85 -25.53 9.27 -6.03
C GLY A 85 -24.14 9.85 -5.88
N ALA A 86 -23.45 9.58 -4.78
CA ALA A 86 -22.09 10.06 -4.60
C ALA A 86 -21.11 9.14 -5.30
N CYS A 87 -19.86 9.60 -5.39
CA CYS A 87 -18.83 8.87 -6.11
C CYS A 87 -17.52 8.97 -5.34
N PHE A 88 -16.82 7.87 -5.19
CA PHE A 88 -15.47 7.85 -4.65
C PHE A 88 -14.50 7.80 -5.83
N GLN A 89 -13.53 8.68 -5.81
CA GLN A 89 -12.51 8.71 -6.86
C GLN A 89 -11.15 8.82 -6.21
N ALA A 90 -10.20 8.07 -6.75
CA ALA A 90 -8.85 8.12 -6.27
C ALA A 90 -7.93 7.70 -7.42
N ALA A 91 -6.70 8.13 -7.33
CA ALA A 91 -5.74 7.83 -8.38
C ALA A 91 -4.35 7.77 -7.80
N TYR A 92 -3.49 7.06 -8.49
CA TYR A 92 -2.06 7.12 -8.22
C TYR A 92 -1.35 7.04 -9.55
N THR A 93 -0.09 7.47 -9.56
CA THR A 93 0.68 7.57 -10.77
C THR A 93 1.93 6.71 -10.63
N ILE A 94 2.23 5.96 -11.68
CA ILE A 94 3.48 5.21 -11.76
C ILE A 94 4.30 5.83 -12.87
N GLU A 95 5.50 6.25 -12.53
CA GLU A 95 6.42 6.84 -13.49
C GLU A 95 7.57 5.88 -13.71
N ILE A 96 7.79 5.52 -14.97
CA ILE A 96 8.94 4.70 -15.34
C ILE A 96 10.03 5.68 -15.73
N ALA A 97 11.13 5.66 -15.00
CA ALA A 97 12.21 6.60 -15.29
C ALA A 97 12.85 6.21 -16.61
N GLY A 98 13.10 7.23 -17.42
CA GLY A 98 13.70 6.99 -18.71
C GLY A 98 15.16 6.62 -18.58
N GLU A 99 15.66 6.05 -19.64
CA GLU A 99 17.09 5.82 -19.73
C GLU A 99 17.69 7.02 -20.38
N ASP A 100 18.80 7.43 -19.90
CA ASP A 100 19.45 8.58 -20.51
C ASP A 100 20.72 8.25 -21.17
#